data_1d019aef48d728641154099c10fb759c
#
_entry.id   1d019aef48d728641154099c10fb759c
#
_cell.length_a   1.000
_cell.length_b   1.000
_cell.length_c   1.000
_cell.angle_alpha   90.00
_cell.angle_beta   90.00
_cell.angle_gamma   90.00
#
_symmetry.space_group_name_H-M   'P 1'
#
loop_
_entity.id
_entity.type
_entity.pdbx_description
1 polymer ?
#
loop_
_entity_poly.entity_id
_entity_poly.type
_entity_poly.pdbx_seq_one_letter_code
_entity_poly.pdbx_strand_id
1 'polypeptide(L)'
;MAKESMKAREVKRKKLVDKYATKRAELKAIGDYEGLQKLPKNASPIRLHNRCKLTGRPKGYMRQFGVSRINFREMALNGLIPGIRKASW
;
A
#
# COMPACT_ATOMS: atom_id res chain seq x y z
N MET A 1 13.50 -2.97 9.35
CA MET A 1 12.15 -2.37 9.54
C MET A 1 12.05 -1.01 8.87
N ALA A 2 10.87 -0.64 8.42
CA ALA A 2 10.65 0.67 7.84
C ALA A 2 10.68 1.76 8.91
N LYS A 3 11.24 2.91 8.56
CA LYS A 3 11.27 4.07 9.48
C LYS A 3 9.86 4.63 9.65
N GLU A 4 9.58 5.20 10.82
CA GLU A 4 8.30 5.85 11.09
C GLU A 4 8.01 6.99 10.12
N SER A 5 9.04 7.73 9.69
CA SER A 5 8.88 8.79 8.70
C SER A 5 8.36 8.27 7.36
N MET A 6 8.78 7.09 6.96
CA MET A 6 8.32 6.47 5.71
C MET A 6 6.86 6.01 5.81
N LYS A 7 6.45 5.48 6.96
CA LYS A 7 5.06 5.10 7.22
C LYS A 7 4.16 6.33 7.20
N ALA A 8 4.57 7.41 7.85
CA ALA A 8 3.83 8.67 7.88
C ALA A 8 3.69 9.28 6.48
N ARG A 9 4.75 9.20 5.68
CA ARG A 9 4.74 9.68 4.30
C ARG A 9 3.74 8.90 3.44
N GLU A 10 3.66 7.59 3.64
CA GLU A 10 2.71 6.74 2.93
C GLU A 10 1.26 7.10 3.27
N VAL A 11 0.97 7.38 4.54
CA VAL A 11 -0.36 7.82 4.99
C VAL A 11 -0.73 9.16 4.31
N LYS A 12 0.19 10.10 4.24
CA LYS A 12 -0.03 11.38 3.55
C LYS A 12 -0.33 11.19 2.06
N ARG A 13 0.42 10.31 1.39
CA ARG A 13 0.20 9.99 -0.03
C ARG A 13 -1.18 9.42 -0.25
N LYS A 14 -1.61 8.49 0.61
CA LYS A 14 -2.94 7.89 0.51
C LYS A 14 -4.04 8.94 0.65
N LYS A 15 -3.93 9.84 1.60
CA LYS A 15 -4.89 10.93 1.77
C LYS A 15 -4.97 11.82 0.54
N LEU A 16 -3.82 12.18 -0.05
CA LEU A 16 -3.78 12.99 -1.26
C LEU A 16 -4.36 12.26 -2.46
N VAL A 17 -4.07 10.97 -2.60
CA VAL A 17 -4.64 10.14 -3.67
C VAL A 17 -6.15 10.11 -3.58
N ASP A 18 -6.70 9.88 -2.39
CA ASP A 18 -8.15 9.86 -2.17
C ASP A 18 -8.78 11.22 -2.44
N LYS A 19 -8.12 12.32 -2.02
CA LYS A 19 -8.61 13.68 -2.22
C LYS A 19 -8.71 14.04 -3.70
N TYR A 20 -7.74 13.66 -4.50
CA TYR A 20 -7.68 14.00 -5.92
C TYR A 20 -8.17 12.91 -6.86
N ALA A 21 -8.69 11.79 -6.33
CA ALA A 21 -9.13 10.65 -7.15
C ALA A 21 -10.20 11.04 -8.16
N THR A 22 -11.25 11.73 -7.72
CA THR A 22 -12.36 12.18 -8.58
C THR A 22 -11.86 13.16 -9.64
N LYS A 23 -11.08 14.16 -9.24
CA LYS A 23 -10.53 15.15 -10.14
C LYS A 23 -9.62 14.52 -11.19
N ARG A 24 -8.79 13.56 -10.79
CA ARG A 24 -7.92 12.82 -11.72
C ARG A 24 -8.75 12.03 -12.73
N ALA A 25 -9.81 11.36 -12.29
CA ALA A 25 -10.70 10.61 -13.17
C ALA A 25 -11.40 11.52 -14.19
N GLU A 26 -11.86 12.68 -13.76
CA GLU A 26 -12.49 13.68 -14.64
C GLU A 26 -11.51 14.18 -15.70
N LEU A 27 -10.28 14.52 -15.30
CA LEU A 27 -9.25 14.99 -16.21
C LEU A 27 -8.85 13.93 -17.23
N LYS A 28 -8.78 12.67 -16.83
CA LYS A 28 -8.50 11.55 -17.73
C LYS A 28 -9.62 11.36 -18.74
N ALA A 29 -10.88 11.48 -18.32
CA ALA A 29 -12.04 11.32 -19.20
C ALA A 29 -12.08 12.40 -20.27
N ILE A 30 -11.66 13.63 -19.95
CA ILE A 30 -11.57 14.74 -20.89
C ILE A 30 -10.33 14.65 -21.77
N GLY A 31 -9.30 13.94 -21.31
CA GLY A 31 -8.00 13.85 -22.00
C GLY A 31 -7.09 15.04 -21.74
N ASP A 32 -7.32 15.78 -20.65
CA ASP A 32 -6.52 16.94 -20.26
C ASP A 32 -5.26 16.51 -19.50
N TYR A 33 -4.21 16.17 -20.25
CA TYR A 33 -2.95 15.74 -19.68
C TYR A 33 -2.18 16.87 -18.99
N GLU A 34 -2.35 18.11 -19.45
CA GLU A 34 -1.73 19.27 -18.79
C GLU A 34 -2.32 19.48 -17.39
N GLY A 35 -3.63 19.35 -17.25
CA GLY A 35 -4.31 19.41 -15.96
C GLY A 35 -3.84 18.32 -15.03
N LEU A 36 -3.62 17.10 -15.55
CA LEU A 36 -3.09 15.99 -14.76
C LEU A 36 -1.69 16.28 -14.23
N GLN A 37 -0.84 16.93 -15.04
CA GLN A 37 0.52 17.29 -14.61
C GLN A 37 0.55 18.35 -13.51
N LYS A 38 -0.48 19.17 -13.42
CA LYS A 38 -0.60 20.20 -12.38
C LYS A 38 -0.97 19.63 -11.02
N LEU A 39 -1.45 18.40 -10.95
CA LEU A 39 -1.78 17.75 -9.69
C LEU A 39 -0.50 17.44 -8.90
N PRO A 40 -0.57 17.43 -7.55
CA PRO A 40 0.60 17.08 -6.73
C PRO A 40 1.15 15.70 -7.07
N LYS A 41 2.46 15.56 -7.08
CA LYS A 41 3.12 14.27 -7.35
C LYS A 41 2.64 13.17 -6.40
N ASN A 42 2.47 13.51 -5.12
CA ASN A 42 2.05 12.57 -4.09
C ASN A 42 0.58 12.18 -4.19
N ALA A 43 -0.19 12.81 -5.07
CA ALA A 43 -1.57 12.42 -5.37
C ALA A 43 -1.64 11.30 -6.43
N SER A 44 -0.51 10.89 -7.00
CA SER A 44 -0.47 9.80 -7.97
C SER A 44 -0.59 8.45 -7.30
N PRO A 45 -1.57 7.59 -7.68
CA PRO A 45 -1.70 6.26 -7.08
C PRO A 45 -0.53 5.33 -7.38
N ILE A 46 0.26 5.61 -8.43
CA ILE A 46 1.44 4.81 -8.77
C ILE A 46 2.51 4.87 -7.68
N ARG A 47 2.55 5.95 -6.91
CA ARG A 47 3.53 6.15 -5.82
C ARG A 47 3.17 5.42 -4.53
N LEU A 48 1.95 4.86 -4.45
CA LEU A 48 1.55 4.08 -3.29
C LEU A 48 2.20 2.70 -3.32
N HIS A 49 2.67 2.25 -2.16
CA HIS A 49 3.19 0.91 -1.96
C HIS A 49 2.38 0.20 -0.88
N ASN A 50 2.07 -1.06 -1.11
CA ASN A 50 1.52 -1.90 -0.07
C ASN A 50 2.60 -2.14 0.97
N ARG A 51 2.27 -1.94 2.25
CA ARG A 51 3.20 -2.12 3.37
C ARG A 51 2.58 -3.02 4.42
N CYS A 52 3.43 -3.80 5.09
CA CYS A 52 3.00 -4.63 6.21
C CYS A 52 2.31 -3.78 7.26
N LYS A 53 1.13 -4.19 7.71
CA LYS A 53 0.37 -3.46 8.74
C LYS A 53 1.10 -3.39 10.07
N LEU A 54 1.94 -4.37 10.37
CA LEU A 54 2.64 -4.46 11.64
C LEU A 54 3.99 -3.76 11.64
N THR A 55 4.79 -3.92 10.55
CA THR A 55 6.16 -3.41 10.50
C THR A 55 6.36 -2.29 9.49
N GLY A 56 5.45 -2.14 8.52
CA GLY A 56 5.58 -1.16 7.45
C GLY A 56 6.52 -1.59 6.32
N ARG A 57 6.97 -2.84 6.32
CA ARG A 57 7.88 -3.35 5.29
C ARG A 57 7.17 -3.40 3.92
N PRO A 58 7.74 -2.78 2.86
CA PRO A 58 7.12 -2.82 1.53
C PRO A 58 7.43 -4.11 0.77
N LYS A 59 8.60 -4.72 1.00
CA LYS A 59 9.01 -5.95 0.30
C LYS A 59 8.41 -7.18 0.95
N GLY A 60 8.08 -8.17 0.13
CA GLY A 60 7.52 -9.43 0.62
C GLY A 60 6.12 -9.29 1.18
N TYR A 61 5.37 -8.29 0.73
CA TYR A 61 4.00 -8.05 1.18
C TYR A 61 3.04 -9.09 0.59
N MET A 62 2.21 -9.68 1.43
CA MET A 62 1.18 -10.64 1.03
C MET A 62 -0.19 -9.95 1.05
N ARG A 63 -0.77 -9.69 -0.13
CA ARG A 63 -2.04 -8.97 -0.26
C ARG A 63 -3.19 -9.67 0.47
N GLN A 64 -3.18 -10.98 0.47
CA GLN A 64 -4.23 -11.80 1.09
C GLN A 64 -4.33 -11.54 2.60
N PHE A 65 -3.22 -11.31 3.27
CA PHE A 65 -3.16 -11.15 4.71
C PHE A 65 -2.83 -9.73 5.18
N GLY A 66 -2.35 -8.88 4.28
CA GLY A 66 -1.99 -7.50 4.60
C GLY A 66 -0.72 -7.36 5.44
N VAL A 67 0.14 -8.38 5.45
CA VAL A 67 1.38 -8.41 6.21
C VAL A 67 2.54 -8.93 5.36
N SER A 68 3.78 -8.69 5.81
CA SER A 68 4.95 -9.22 5.12
C SER A 68 5.05 -10.73 5.32
N ARG A 69 5.78 -11.40 4.42
CA ARG A 69 6.01 -12.85 4.50
C ARG A 69 6.65 -13.25 5.83
N ILE A 70 7.49 -12.41 6.39
CA ILE A 70 8.18 -12.67 7.66
C ILE A 70 7.17 -12.71 8.81
N ASN A 71 6.32 -11.69 8.92
CA ASN A 71 5.29 -11.64 9.94
C ASN A 71 4.21 -12.70 9.73
N PHE A 72 3.88 -12.99 8.47
CA PHE A 72 2.94 -14.07 8.14
C PHE A 72 3.44 -15.40 8.69
N ARG A 73 4.73 -15.71 8.47
CA ARG A 73 5.32 -16.96 8.96
C ARG A 73 5.26 -17.05 10.48
N GLU A 74 5.62 -15.97 11.18
CA GLU A 74 5.57 -15.94 12.64
C GLU A 74 4.15 -16.13 13.16
N MET A 75 3.20 -15.44 12.58
CA MET A 75 1.77 -15.56 12.97
C MET A 75 1.22 -16.95 12.70
N ALA A 76 1.59 -17.56 11.56
CA ALA A 76 1.17 -18.91 11.20
C ALA A 76 1.73 -19.95 12.18
N LEU A 77 3.00 -19.82 12.55
CA LEU A 77 3.65 -20.73 13.51
C LEU A 77 3.04 -20.62 14.91
N ASN A 78 2.55 -19.44 15.27
CA ASN A 78 1.89 -19.21 16.57
C ASN A 78 0.39 -19.50 16.54
N GLY A 79 -0.14 -20.00 15.41
CA GLY A 79 -1.55 -20.35 15.27
C GLY A 79 -2.51 -19.17 15.25
N LEU A 80 -2.02 -17.96 14.91
CA LEU A 80 -2.84 -16.74 14.91
C LEU A 80 -3.66 -16.57 13.63
N ILE A 81 -3.39 -17.34 12.59
CA ILE A 81 -4.10 -17.27 11.32
C ILE A 81 -4.95 -18.53 11.14
N PRO A 82 -6.28 -18.42 11.12
CA PRO A 82 -7.14 -19.59 10.94
C PRO A 82 -7.03 -20.17 9.52
N GLY A 83 -7.16 -21.50 9.41
CA GLY A 83 -7.16 -22.19 8.13
C GLY A 83 -5.81 -22.38 7.48
N ILE A 84 -4.71 -21.97 8.14
CA ILE A 84 -3.36 -22.11 7.62
C ILE A 84 -2.69 -23.35 8.22
N ARG A 85 -2.14 -24.17 7.36
CA ARG A 85 -1.39 -25.37 7.74
C ARG A 85 0.04 -25.28 7.22
N LYS A 86 0.95 -25.88 7.96
CA LYS A 86 2.34 -26.04 7.54
C LYS A 86 2.39 -27.01 6.34
N ALA A 87 2.95 -26.55 5.23
CA ALA A 87 3.09 -27.39 4.04
C ALA A 87 4.51 -27.97 3.96
N SER A 88 4.58 -29.21 3.51
CA SER A 88 5.84 -29.91 3.26
C SER A 88 5.70 -30.64 1.93
N TRP A 89 6.55 -30.29 0.96
CA TRP A 89 6.55 -30.91 -0.37
C TRP A 89 7.68 -31.92 -0.47
#